data_c8b13bedb0dbef910e072b93c0bb89df
#
_entry.id   c8b13bedb0dbef910e072b93c0bb89df
#
_cell.length_a   1.000
_cell.length_b   1.000
_cell.length_c   1.000
_cell.angle_alpha   90.00
_cell.angle_beta   90.00
_cell.angle_gamma   90.00
#
_symmetry.space_group_name_H-M   'P 1'
#
loop_
_entity.id
_entity.type
_entity.pdbx_description
1 polymer ?
#
loop_
_entity_poly.entity_id
_entity_poly.type
_entity_poly.pdbx_seq_one_letter_code
_entity_poly.pdbx_strand_id
1 'polypeptide(L)'
;MPSLAQQLSEQNAGARERIPTDTLAVMDAATDQVASSGLVDSAVGVGARAPEFTLPDAGGTKVALADLLTNGPVVLAFYRGGWCPYCNLELRALQAALPEIEAAGGTLVAISPELPDNSLSTKERLDLAFTVLSDVGNEVAERYGLVFTIPEALRAVYDGFGIDLPASNGDDSFRLPVPATYVLAPDGTVAWRFAHPDYTKRAEPADVIAALRAL
;
A
#
# COMPACT_ATOMS: atom_id res chain seq x y z
N MET A 1 8.96 -20.41 6.41
CA MET A 1 8.25 -19.33 7.12
C MET A 1 6.78 -19.38 6.71
N PRO A 2 5.82 -18.93 7.56
CA PRO A 2 4.41 -18.85 7.15
C PRO A 2 4.26 -17.89 5.98
N SER A 3 3.27 -18.12 5.09
CA SER A 3 2.95 -17.20 4.00
C SER A 3 2.46 -15.85 4.54
N LEU A 4 2.49 -14.80 3.71
CA LEU A 4 1.95 -13.50 4.11
C LEU A 4 0.46 -13.61 4.45
N ALA A 5 -0.32 -14.36 3.66
CA ALA A 5 -1.74 -14.59 3.93
C ALA A 5 -1.99 -15.25 5.29
N GLN A 6 -1.15 -16.20 5.70
CA GLN A 6 -1.23 -16.80 7.04
C GLN A 6 -0.94 -15.77 8.14
N GLN A 7 0.13 -14.98 8.00
CA GLN A 7 0.48 -13.93 8.97
C GLN A 7 -0.63 -12.86 9.10
N LEU A 8 -1.22 -12.45 7.97
CA LEU A 8 -2.33 -11.49 7.95
C LEU A 8 -3.59 -12.06 8.60
N SER A 9 -3.88 -13.35 8.37
CA SER A 9 -5.01 -14.05 8.99
C SER A 9 -4.86 -14.14 10.50
N GLU A 10 -3.68 -14.52 11.00
CA GLU A 10 -3.36 -14.56 12.43
C GLU A 10 -3.42 -13.18 13.06
N GLN A 11 -2.88 -12.15 12.41
CA GLN A 11 -2.98 -10.76 12.85
C GLN A 11 -4.44 -10.31 12.96
N ASN A 12 -5.27 -10.64 11.98
CA ASN A 12 -6.69 -10.29 11.97
C ASN A 12 -7.45 -11.02 13.09
N ALA A 13 -7.25 -12.33 13.23
CA ALA A 13 -7.88 -13.12 14.29
C ALA A 13 -7.53 -12.56 15.67
N GLY A 14 -6.24 -12.35 15.96
CA GLY A 14 -5.81 -11.79 17.23
C GLY A 14 -6.25 -10.34 17.47
N ALA A 15 -6.44 -9.54 16.44
CA ALA A 15 -7.02 -8.21 16.57
C ALA A 15 -8.51 -8.29 16.93
N ARG A 16 -9.27 -9.14 16.25
CA ARG A 16 -10.71 -9.32 16.48
C ARG A 16 -11.04 -9.88 17.87
N GLU A 17 -10.16 -10.64 18.49
CA GLU A 17 -10.31 -11.11 19.87
C GLU A 17 -10.15 -9.97 20.91
N ARG A 18 -9.38 -8.93 20.60
CA ARG A 18 -9.05 -7.84 21.52
C ARG A 18 -9.93 -6.60 21.35
N ILE A 19 -10.48 -6.40 20.16
CA ILE A 19 -11.28 -5.22 19.83
C ILE A 19 -12.74 -5.47 20.23
N PRO A 20 -13.40 -4.52 20.92
CA PRO A 20 -14.82 -4.63 21.26
C PRO A 20 -15.71 -4.84 20.03
N THR A 21 -16.77 -5.62 20.21
CA THR A 21 -17.69 -5.96 19.10
C THR A 21 -18.29 -4.74 18.40
N ASP A 22 -18.65 -3.70 19.16
CA ASP A 22 -19.22 -2.47 18.63
C ASP A 22 -18.19 -1.73 17.75
N THR A 23 -16.93 -1.72 18.16
CA THR A 23 -15.83 -1.15 17.38
C THR A 23 -15.57 -1.97 16.11
N LEU A 24 -15.60 -3.30 16.20
CA LEU A 24 -15.49 -4.18 15.03
C LEU A 24 -16.63 -3.93 14.04
N ALA A 25 -17.85 -3.72 14.51
CA ALA A 25 -19.00 -3.43 13.63
C ALA A 25 -18.78 -2.13 12.82
N VAL A 26 -18.19 -1.09 13.42
CA VAL A 26 -17.83 0.15 12.70
C VAL A 26 -16.74 -0.10 11.68
N MET A 27 -15.70 -0.90 12.00
CA MET A 27 -14.62 -1.24 11.08
C MET A 27 -15.10 -2.08 9.90
N ASP A 28 -15.95 -3.08 10.19
CA ASP A 28 -16.51 -3.97 9.17
C ASP A 28 -17.45 -3.16 8.21
N ALA A 29 -18.32 -2.29 8.75
CA ALA A 29 -19.18 -1.43 7.95
C ALA A 29 -18.39 -0.48 7.03
N ALA A 30 -17.28 0.07 7.50
CA ALA A 30 -16.41 0.90 6.67
C ALA A 30 -15.73 0.09 5.54
N THR A 31 -15.36 -1.16 5.81
CA THR A 31 -14.81 -2.07 4.79
C THR A 31 -15.87 -2.43 3.75
N ASP A 32 -17.09 -2.73 4.19
CA ASP A 32 -18.24 -3.03 3.31
C ASP A 32 -18.61 -1.83 2.43
N GLN A 33 -18.49 -0.61 2.96
CA GLN A 33 -18.69 0.61 2.18
C GLN A 33 -17.68 0.72 1.04
N VAL A 34 -16.40 0.45 1.28
CA VAL A 34 -15.38 0.41 0.23
C VAL A 34 -15.68 -0.71 -0.77
N ALA A 35 -16.05 -1.90 -0.29
CA ALA A 35 -16.38 -3.04 -1.15
C ALA A 35 -17.57 -2.75 -2.09
N SER A 36 -18.60 -2.07 -1.58
CA SER A 36 -19.82 -1.75 -2.35
C SER A 36 -19.67 -0.53 -3.26
N SER A 37 -18.60 0.28 -3.10
CA SER A 37 -18.41 1.50 -3.87
C SER A 37 -17.98 1.26 -5.32
N GLY A 38 -17.48 0.07 -5.67
CA GLY A 38 -16.88 -0.22 -6.98
C GLY A 38 -15.49 0.41 -7.17
N LEU A 39 -14.90 1.01 -6.13
CA LEU A 39 -13.61 1.69 -6.21
C LEU A 39 -12.51 0.78 -6.76
N VAL A 40 -12.38 -0.42 -6.22
CA VAL A 40 -11.34 -1.39 -6.63
C VAL A 40 -11.54 -1.84 -8.07
N ASP A 41 -12.79 -2.01 -8.51
CA ASP A 41 -13.09 -2.44 -9.88
C ASP A 41 -12.76 -1.35 -10.90
N SER A 42 -12.93 -0.07 -10.54
CA SER A 42 -12.64 1.10 -11.37
C SER A 42 -11.16 1.55 -11.31
N ALA A 43 -10.36 0.99 -10.40
CA ALA A 43 -8.93 1.31 -10.31
C ALA A 43 -8.18 0.88 -11.58
N VAL A 44 -7.03 1.53 -11.83
CA VAL A 44 -6.19 1.25 -13.01
C VAL A 44 -5.98 -0.25 -13.16
N GLY A 45 -6.38 -0.80 -14.31
CA GLY A 45 -6.43 -2.23 -14.60
C GLY A 45 -5.21 -2.74 -15.38
N VAL A 46 -5.11 -4.07 -15.47
CA VAL A 46 -4.12 -4.74 -16.34
C VAL A 46 -4.34 -4.31 -17.79
N GLY A 47 -3.24 -4.04 -18.51
CA GLY A 47 -3.22 -3.53 -19.89
C GLY A 47 -3.35 -2.00 -19.99
N ALA A 48 -3.70 -1.30 -18.93
CA ALA A 48 -3.72 0.16 -18.92
C ALA A 48 -2.30 0.72 -18.73
N ARG A 49 -2.09 1.97 -19.18
CA ARG A 49 -0.87 2.71 -18.87
C ARG A 49 -0.93 3.22 -17.43
N ALA A 50 0.13 2.97 -16.67
CA ALA A 50 0.28 3.46 -15.32
C ALA A 50 0.35 5.00 -15.31
N PRO A 51 -0.37 5.69 -14.41
CA PRO A 51 -0.24 7.13 -14.21
C PRO A 51 1.19 7.51 -13.79
N GLU A 52 1.77 8.46 -14.50
CA GLU A 52 3.11 8.99 -14.22
C GLU A 52 3.15 9.73 -12.88
N PHE A 53 4.28 9.69 -12.21
CA PHE A 53 4.49 10.47 -10.99
C PHE A 53 5.94 10.92 -10.81
N THR A 54 6.09 11.92 -9.96
CA THR A 54 7.38 12.31 -9.36
C THR A 54 7.11 12.62 -7.90
N LEU A 55 7.59 11.77 -6.99
CA LEU A 55 7.35 11.87 -5.56
C LEU A 55 8.69 11.97 -4.80
N PRO A 56 8.71 12.61 -3.63
CA PRO A 56 9.88 12.56 -2.76
C PRO A 56 10.01 11.18 -2.09
N ASP A 57 11.24 10.71 -2.00
CA ASP A 57 11.55 9.58 -1.12
C ASP A 57 11.64 10.05 0.36
N ALA A 58 11.88 9.10 1.27
CA ALA A 58 12.03 9.37 2.69
C ALA A 58 13.20 10.31 3.05
N GLY A 59 14.14 10.52 2.13
CA GLY A 59 15.27 11.47 2.24
C GLY A 59 15.00 12.81 1.55
N GLY A 60 13.83 12.99 0.92
CA GLY A 60 13.45 14.18 0.17
C GLY A 60 13.94 14.21 -1.28
N THR A 61 14.61 13.16 -1.77
CA THR A 61 15.03 13.05 -3.16
C THR A 61 13.83 12.76 -4.06
N LYS A 62 13.69 13.50 -5.16
CA LYS A 62 12.62 13.25 -6.12
C LYS A 62 12.89 11.99 -6.95
N VAL A 63 11.90 11.12 -7.00
CA VAL A 63 11.90 9.87 -7.77
C VAL A 63 10.77 9.91 -8.79
N ALA A 64 11.08 9.81 -10.07
CA ALA A 64 10.09 9.75 -11.14
C ALA A 64 9.86 8.31 -11.61
N LEU A 65 8.60 7.95 -11.90
CA LEU A 65 8.27 6.64 -12.45
C LEU A 65 9.02 6.37 -13.76
N ALA A 66 9.12 7.38 -14.63
CA ALA A 66 9.82 7.27 -15.90
C ALA A 66 11.30 6.84 -15.72
N ASP A 67 11.99 7.40 -14.70
CA ASP A 67 13.38 7.05 -14.40
C ASP A 67 13.51 5.61 -13.88
N LEU A 68 12.55 5.17 -13.05
CA LEU A 68 12.52 3.78 -12.57
C LEU A 68 12.35 2.78 -13.71
N LEU A 69 11.46 3.06 -14.66
CA LEU A 69 11.16 2.20 -15.80
C LEU A 69 12.33 2.09 -16.80
N THR A 70 13.29 3.04 -16.81
CA THR A 70 14.49 2.91 -17.62
C THR A 70 15.40 1.74 -17.21
N ASN A 71 15.27 1.31 -15.94
CA ASN A 71 16.06 0.23 -15.37
C ASN A 71 15.39 -1.14 -15.45
N GLY A 72 14.15 -1.21 -15.94
CA GLY A 72 13.38 -2.44 -16.04
C GLY A 72 11.95 -2.32 -15.49
N PRO A 73 11.26 -3.45 -15.24
CA PRO A 73 9.94 -3.46 -14.67
C PRO A 73 9.92 -2.92 -13.24
N VAL A 74 8.78 -2.33 -12.84
CA VAL A 74 8.62 -1.70 -11.53
C VAL A 74 7.47 -2.36 -10.76
N VAL A 75 7.72 -2.67 -9.49
CA VAL A 75 6.70 -3.08 -8.53
C VAL A 75 6.32 -1.88 -7.67
N LEU A 76 5.05 -1.45 -7.72
CA LEU A 76 4.51 -0.39 -6.87
C LEU A 76 3.63 -1.02 -5.79
N ALA A 77 3.93 -0.75 -4.52
CA ALA A 77 3.12 -1.17 -3.37
C ALA A 77 2.50 0.06 -2.69
N PHE A 78 1.21 0.33 -2.93
CA PHE A 78 0.47 1.36 -2.22
C PHE A 78 0.05 0.84 -0.85
N TYR A 79 0.37 1.58 0.20
CA TYR A 79 0.03 1.23 1.57
C TYR A 79 -0.52 2.43 2.35
N ARG A 80 -1.21 2.16 3.46
CA ARG A 80 -1.97 3.16 4.22
C ARG A 80 -1.12 4.04 5.13
N GLY A 81 -0.03 3.48 5.64
CA GLY A 81 0.91 4.13 6.56
C GLY A 81 1.59 3.12 7.48
N GLY A 82 2.69 3.55 8.11
CA GLY A 82 3.49 2.75 9.04
C GLY A 82 2.78 2.42 10.37
N TRP A 83 1.70 3.11 10.68
CA TRP A 83 0.80 2.81 11.80
C TRP A 83 -0.07 1.56 11.58
N CYS A 84 -0.22 1.10 10.32
CA CYS A 84 -1.07 -0.04 9.97
C CYS A 84 -0.33 -1.37 10.11
N PRO A 85 -0.74 -2.29 11.01
CA PRO A 85 -0.02 -3.54 11.24
C PRO A 85 -0.01 -4.47 10.03
N TYR A 86 -1.07 -4.50 9.24
CA TYR A 86 -1.15 -5.29 8.00
C TYR A 86 -0.19 -4.78 6.92
N CYS A 87 -0.04 -3.44 6.82
CA CYS A 87 0.94 -2.84 5.92
C CYS A 87 2.38 -3.17 6.34
N ASN A 88 2.65 -3.17 7.64
CA ASN A 88 3.97 -3.54 8.17
C ASN A 88 4.32 -5.01 7.87
N LEU A 89 3.34 -5.93 7.92
CA LEU A 89 3.54 -7.33 7.52
C LEU A 89 3.85 -7.45 6.03
N GLU A 90 3.11 -6.73 5.17
CA GLU A 90 3.36 -6.69 3.74
C GLU A 90 4.75 -6.15 3.41
N LEU A 91 5.12 -4.99 3.97
CA LEU A 91 6.43 -4.37 3.72
C LEU A 91 7.59 -5.28 4.14
N ARG A 92 7.46 -5.99 5.27
CA ARG A 92 8.45 -6.99 5.70
C ARG A 92 8.52 -8.20 4.77
N ALA A 93 7.37 -8.67 4.28
CA ALA A 93 7.33 -9.78 3.33
C ALA A 93 7.95 -9.39 1.99
N LEU A 94 7.69 -8.18 1.51
CA LEU A 94 8.32 -7.62 0.32
C LEU A 94 9.83 -7.42 0.52
N GLN A 95 10.26 -6.95 1.71
CA GLN A 95 11.69 -6.84 2.04
C GLN A 95 12.39 -8.20 2.02
N ALA A 96 11.76 -9.23 2.57
CA ALA A 96 12.32 -10.58 2.55
C ALA A 96 12.41 -11.15 1.12
N ALA A 97 11.49 -10.75 0.23
CA ALA A 97 11.45 -11.17 -1.16
C ALA A 97 12.28 -10.26 -2.10
N LEU A 98 12.82 -9.15 -1.60
CA LEU A 98 13.53 -8.16 -2.43
C LEU A 98 14.63 -8.76 -3.30
N PRO A 99 15.50 -9.67 -2.80
CA PRO A 99 16.55 -10.28 -3.65
C PRO A 99 15.97 -11.05 -4.85
N GLU A 100 14.79 -11.69 -4.69
CA GLU A 100 14.14 -12.42 -5.79
C GLU A 100 13.44 -11.47 -6.76
N ILE A 101 12.87 -10.35 -6.28
CA ILE A 101 12.29 -9.29 -7.10
C ILE A 101 13.39 -8.67 -7.98
N GLU A 102 14.54 -8.33 -7.38
CA GLU A 102 15.69 -7.77 -8.10
C GLU A 102 16.30 -8.79 -9.09
N ALA A 103 16.40 -10.06 -8.70
CA ALA A 103 16.86 -11.12 -9.60
C ALA A 103 15.92 -11.36 -10.78
N ALA A 104 14.62 -11.03 -10.65
CA ALA A 104 13.64 -11.01 -11.72
C ALA A 104 13.68 -9.69 -12.55
N GLY A 105 14.63 -8.79 -12.28
CA GLY A 105 14.81 -7.51 -12.96
C GLY A 105 13.90 -6.39 -12.46
N GLY A 106 13.12 -6.63 -11.39
CA GLY A 106 12.15 -5.67 -10.87
C GLY A 106 12.78 -4.65 -9.90
N THR A 107 12.32 -3.41 -9.97
CA THR A 107 12.57 -2.38 -8.95
C THR A 107 11.35 -2.25 -8.05
N LEU A 108 11.52 -2.43 -6.73
CA LEU A 108 10.41 -2.30 -5.76
C LEU A 108 10.35 -0.89 -5.17
N VAL A 109 9.15 -0.32 -5.15
CA VAL A 109 8.84 0.99 -4.55
C VAL A 109 7.55 0.89 -3.74
N ALA A 110 7.58 1.38 -2.50
CA ALA A 110 6.37 1.53 -1.69
C ALA A 110 5.92 3.00 -1.66
N ILE A 111 4.61 3.25 -1.68
CA ILE A 111 4.00 4.58 -1.74
C ILE A 111 2.94 4.71 -0.66
N SER A 112 3.00 5.76 0.17
CA SER A 112 1.96 6.07 1.15
C SER A 112 1.68 7.57 1.20
N PRO A 113 0.52 7.99 1.76
CA PRO A 113 0.21 9.40 1.95
C PRO A 113 0.97 10.05 3.10
N GLU A 114 1.76 9.30 3.86
CA GLU A 114 2.49 9.82 5.02
C GLU A 114 3.51 10.88 4.63
N LEU A 115 3.73 11.82 5.54
CA LEU A 115 4.82 12.78 5.44
C LEU A 115 6.18 12.06 5.33
N PRO A 116 7.19 12.65 4.66
CA PRO A 116 8.52 12.02 4.47
C PRO A 116 9.17 11.54 5.77
N ASP A 117 9.05 12.28 6.88
CA ASP A 117 9.60 11.89 8.18
C ASP A 117 8.96 10.60 8.73
N ASN A 118 7.64 10.42 8.53
CA ASN A 118 6.94 9.20 8.91
C ASN A 118 7.32 8.02 7.99
N SER A 119 7.50 8.28 6.70
CA SER A 119 8.02 7.32 5.74
C SER A 119 9.44 6.88 6.08
N LEU A 120 10.30 7.82 6.50
CA LEU A 120 11.66 7.53 6.99
C LEU A 120 11.63 6.66 8.24
N SER A 121 10.82 7.05 9.24
CA SER A 121 10.65 6.27 10.48
C SER A 121 10.17 4.84 10.20
N THR A 122 9.27 4.65 9.25
CA THR A 122 8.78 3.34 8.84
C THR A 122 9.88 2.53 8.15
N LYS A 123 10.64 3.17 7.24
CA LYS A 123 11.75 2.54 6.52
C LYS A 123 12.83 2.05 7.50
N GLU A 124 13.23 2.89 8.44
CA GLU A 124 14.24 2.55 9.46
C GLU A 124 13.75 1.45 10.41
N ARG A 125 12.54 1.59 10.96
CA ARG A 125 11.94 0.62 11.90
C ARG A 125 11.77 -0.78 11.31
N LEU A 126 11.52 -0.87 10.01
CA LEU A 126 11.32 -2.13 9.30
C LEU A 126 12.58 -2.59 8.54
N ASP A 127 13.67 -1.82 8.59
CA ASP A 127 14.94 -2.08 7.87
C ASP A 127 14.71 -2.33 6.36
N LEU A 128 13.96 -1.40 5.72
CA LEU A 128 13.60 -1.51 4.32
C LEU A 128 14.74 -1.01 3.42
N ALA A 129 15.28 -1.89 2.59
CA ALA A 129 16.32 -1.55 1.62
C ALA A 129 15.75 -0.88 0.35
N PHE A 130 14.50 -1.12 0.02
CA PHE A 130 13.84 -0.52 -1.14
C PHE A 130 13.36 0.93 -0.88
N THR A 131 13.00 1.61 -1.95
CA THR A 131 12.54 3.00 -1.90
C THR A 131 11.14 3.11 -1.33
N VAL A 132 10.95 4.05 -0.39
CA VAL A 132 9.65 4.43 0.17
C VAL A 132 9.39 5.88 -0.23
N LEU A 133 8.24 6.14 -0.86
CA LEU A 133 7.83 7.44 -1.37
C LEU A 133 6.64 8.00 -0.60
N SER A 134 6.60 9.32 -0.46
CA SER A 134 5.51 10.06 0.18
C SER A 134 4.63 10.72 -0.86
N ASP A 135 3.38 10.26 -0.97
CA ASP A 135 2.30 10.80 -1.81
C ASP A 135 1.37 11.65 -0.95
N VAL A 136 1.92 12.75 -0.39
CA VAL A 136 1.15 13.66 0.48
C VAL A 136 -0.08 14.18 -0.27
N GLY A 137 -1.26 14.07 0.35
CA GLY A 137 -2.53 14.40 -0.29
C GLY A 137 -3.11 13.31 -1.19
N ASN A 138 -2.45 12.15 -1.34
CA ASN A 138 -2.89 11.01 -2.17
C ASN A 138 -3.08 11.33 -3.67
N GLU A 139 -2.33 12.28 -4.23
CA GLU A 139 -2.52 12.71 -5.63
C GLU A 139 -2.20 11.59 -6.64
N VAL A 140 -1.20 10.79 -6.37
CA VAL A 140 -0.84 9.65 -7.22
C VAL A 140 -1.83 8.51 -7.00
N ALA A 141 -2.10 8.13 -5.76
CA ALA A 141 -3.06 7.09 -5.43
C ALA A 141 -4.46 7.39 -6.01
N GLU A 142 -4.87 8.67 -6.06
CA GLU A 142 -6.14 9.09 -6.68
C GLU A 142 -6.17 8.84 -8.18
N ARG A 143 -5.07 9.13 -8.90
CA ARG A 143 -4.96 8.83 -10.33
C ARG A 143 -4.95 7.33 -10.63
N TYR A 144 -4.52 6.49 -9.67
CA TYR A 144 -4.66 5.04 -9.75
C TYR A 144 -6.07 4.55 -9.39
N GLY A 145 -6.98 5.45 -8.93
CA GLY A 145 -8.34 5.10 -8.54
C GLY A 145 -8.41 4.33 -7.22
N LEU A 146 -7.48 4.57 -6.30
CA LEU A 146 -7.36 3.81 -5.05
C LEU A 146 -7.91 4.55 -3.82
N VAL A 147 -8.23 5.85 -3.93
CA VAL A 147 -8.47 6.70 -2.76
C VAL A 147 -9.92 6.68 -2.31
N PHE A 148 -10.11 6.49 -1.02
CA PHE A 148 -11.39 6.65 -0.34
C PHE A 148 -11.25 7.56 0.89
N THR A 149 -12.36 8.14 1.33
CA THR A 149 -12.41 8.92 2.58
C THR A 149 -12.89 8.05 3.72
N ILE A 150 -12.21 8.09 4.86
CA ILE A 150 -12.61 7.37 6.06
C ILE A 150 -13.91 7.95 6.60
N PRO A 151 -14.97 7.14 6.82
CA PRO A 151 -16.20 7.57 7.45
C PRO A 151 -15.96 8.17 8.84
N GLU A 152 -16.77 9.16 9.23
CA GLU A 152 -16.61 9.87 10.51
C GLU A 152 -16.62 8.92 11.71
N ALA A 153 -17.50 7.91 11.71
CA ALA A 153 -17.55 6.90 12.76
C ALA A 153 -16.20 6.12 12.92
N LEU A 154 -15.48 5.89 11.82
CA LEU A 154 -14.19 5.20 11.87
C LEU A 154 -13.06 6.11 12.38
N ARG A 155 -13.18 7.45 12.23
CA ARG A 155 -12.17 8.39 12.74
C ARG A 155 -12.02 8.30 14.25
N ALA A 156 -13.16 8.24 14.99
CA ALA A 156 -13.15 8.07 16.44
C ALA A 156 -12.52 6.72 16.87
N VAL A 157 -12.68 5.67 16.07
CA VAL A 157 -12.02 4.38 16.30
C VAL A 157 -10.51 4.50 16.15
N TYR A 158 -10.05 5.22 15.11
CA TYR A 158 -8.61 5.44 14.89
C TYR A 158 -7.98 6.27 16.01
N ASP A 159 -8.64 7.34 16.45
CA ASP A 159 -8.22 8.11 17.63
C ASP A 159 -8.09 7.22 18.87
N GLY A 160 -9.05 6.35 19.10
CA GLY A 160 -9.03 5.37 20.19
C GLY A 160 -7.86 4.37 20.11
N PHE A 161 -7.33 4.12 18.92
CA PHE A 161 -6.14 3.31 18.68
C PHE A 161 -4.84 4.13 18.70
N GLY A 162 -4.91 5.44 18.95
CA GLY A 162 -3.77 6.34 18.91
C GLY A 162 -3.25 6.64 17.48
N ILE A 163 -4.11 6.48 16.47
CA ILE A 163 -3.77 6.77 15.08
C ILE A 163 -4.26 8.18 14.74
N ASP A 164 -3.33 9.12 14.67
CA ASP A 164 -3.57 10.50 14.24
C ASP A 164 -3.26 10.63 12.74
N LEU A 165 -4.30 10.49 11.90
CA LEU A 165 -4.13 10.58 10.44
C LEU A 165 -3.72 11.97 9.97
N PRO A 166 -4.33 13.08 10.48
CA PRO A 166 -3.87 14.41 10.16
C PRO A 166 -2.37 14.64 10.45
N ALA A 167 -1.88 14.21 11.59
CA ALA A 167 -0.46 14.32 11.92
C ALA A 167 0.40 13.39 11.05
N SER A 168 -0.09 12.20 10.71
CA SER A 168 0.65 11.25 9.87
C SER A 168 0.78 11.70 8.43
N ASN A 169 -0.29 12.25 7.83
CA ASN A 169 -0.40 12.55 6.41
C ASN A 169 -0.18 14.04 6.08
N GLY A 170 -0.20 14.92 7.09
CA GLY A 170 -0.04 16.36 6.92
C GLY A 170 -1.28 17.08 6.37
N ASP A 171 -2.45 16.42 6.37
CA ASP A 171 -3.73 16.99 5.96
C ASP A 171 -4.89 16.42 6.78
N ASP A 172 -6.01 17.14 6.81
CA ASP A 172 -7.24 16.77 7.52
C ASP A 172 -8.34 16.18 6.62
N SER A 173 -7.97 15.71 5.43
CA SER A 173 -8.90 15.13 4.47
C SER A 173 -9.45 13.77 4.89
N PHE A 174 -8.74 13.07 5.77
CA PHE A 174 -9.02 11.68 6.16
C PHE A 174 -9.10 10.72 4.97
N ARG A 175 -8.29 10.97 3.94
CA ARG A 175 -8.21 10.14 2.73
C ARG A 175 -7.09 9.12 2.87
N LEU A 176 -7.36 7.89 2.45
CA LEU A 176 -6.37 6.80 2.41
C LEU A 176 -6.47 6.03 1.10
N PRO A 177 -5.35 5.43 0.64
CA PRO A 177 -5.42 4.49 -0.45
C PRO A 177 -5.94 3.13 0.04
N VAL A 178 -6.72 2.44 -0.79
CA VAL A 178 -6.84 0.98 -0.72
C VAL A 178 -5.46 0.40 -0.99
N PRO A 179 -4.93 -0.49 -0.12
CA PRO A 179 -3.67 -1.15 -0.38
C PRO A 179 -3.71 -1.92 -1.69
N ALA A 180 -2.72 -1.70 -2.54
CA ALA A 180 -2.67 -2.31 -3.86
C ALA A 180 -1.21 -2.53 -4.30
N THR A 181 -0.97 -3.61 -5.02
CA THR A 181 0.33 -3.91 -5.60
C THR A 181 0.19 -4.02 -7.11
N TYR A 182 1.06 -3.32 -7.84
CA TYR A 182 1.13 -3.32 -9.29
C TYR A 182 2.48 -3.81 -9.76
N VAL A 183 2.51 -4.58 -10.85
CA VAL A 183 3.72 -4.87 -11.62
C VAL A 183 3.59 -4.16 -12.95
N LEU A 184 4.53 -3.26 -13.23
CA LEU A 184 4.58 -2.48 -14.45
C LEU A 184 5.66 -3.03 -15.37
N ALA A 185 5.32 -3.24 -16.64
CA ALA A 185 6.29 -3.54 -17.68
C ALA A 185 7.18 -2.31 -17.96
N PRO A 186 8.36 -2.48 -18.59
CA PRO A 186 9.29 -1.36 -18.85
C PRO A 186 8.69 -0.24 -19.71
N ASP A 187 7.65 -0.52 -20.50
CA ASP A 187 6.91 0.50 -21.27
C ASP A 187 5.88 1.28 -20.43
N GLY A 188 5.72 0.96 -19.13
CA GLY A 188 4.76 1.58 -18.23
C GLY A 188 3.36 0.98 -18.28
N THR A 189 3.16 -0.13 -18.98
CA THR A 189 1.88 -0.86 -18.98
C THR A 189 1.75 -1.69 -17.70
N VAL A 190 0.56 -1.69 -17.09
CA VAL A 190 0.24 -2.56 -15.95
C VAL A 190 0.15 -4.01 -16.44
N ALA A 191 1.14 -4.82 -16.09
CA ALA A 191 1.20 -6.23 -16.46
C ALA A 191 0.41 -7.11 -15.46
N TRP A 192 0.39 -6.72 -14.20
CA TRP A 192 -0.31 -7.43 -13.14
C TRP A 192 -0.72 -6.46 -12.03
N ARG A 193 -1.83 -6.76 -11.35
CA ARG A 193 -2.24 -6.01 -10.16
C ARG A 193 -2.89 -6.92 -9.12
N PHE A 194 -2.77 -6.51 -7.87
CA PHE A 194 -3.62 -6.95 -6.76
C PHE A 194 -4.16 -5.71 -6.05
N ALA A 195 -5.48 -5.65 -5.88
CA ALA A 195 -6.15 -4.68 -5.02
C ALA A 195 -7.40 -5.36 -4.44
N HIS A 196 -7.68 -5.13 -3.17
CA HIS A 196 -8.83 -5.75 -2.50
C HIS A 196 -9.48 -4.74 -1.55
N PRO A 197 -10.81 -4.61 -1.50
CA PRO A 197 -11.50 -3.65 -0.63
C PRO A 197 -11.30 -3.95 0.86
N ASP A 198 -11.12 -5.21 1.24
CA ASP A 198 -10.70 -5.60 2.58
C ASP A 198 -9.22 -5.29 2.76
N TYR A 199 -8.95 -4.26 3.56
CA TYR A 199 -7.60 -3.74 3.82
C TYR A 199 -6.67 -4.72 4.56
N THR A 200 -7.17 -5.86 5.00
CA THR A 200 -6.37 -6.92 5.63
C THR A 200 -5.76 -7.87 4.60
N LYS A 201 -6.20 -7.80 3.33
CA LYS A 201 -5.72 -8.66 2.23
C LYS A 201 -4.55 -8.02 1.49
N ARG A 202 -3.60 -8.85 1.06
CA ARG A 202 -2.40 -8.42 0.31
C ARG A 202 -2.02 -9.44 -0.75
N ALA A 203 -1.26 -8.96 -1.74
CA ALA A 203 -0.58 -9.83 -2.69
C ALA A 203 0.48 -10.69 -1.99
N GLU A 204 0.57 -11.97 -2.33
CA GLU A 204 1.72 -12.77 -1.93
C GLU A 204 2.96 -12.32 -2.74
N PRO A 205 4.14 -12.17 -2.12
CA PRO A 205 5.36 -11.84 -2.86
C PRO A 205 5.68 -12.81 -3.99
N ALA A 206 5.31 -14.08 -3.84
CA ALA A 206 5.49 -15.10 -4.86
C ALA A 206 4.69 -14.78 -6.15
N ASP A 207 3.47 -14.22 -6.03
CA ASP A 207 2.65 -13.82 -7.17
C ASP A 207 3.26 -12.61 -7.90
N VAL A 208 3.83 -11.66 -7.14
CA VAL A 208 4.56 -10.51 -7.68
C VAL A 208 5.77 -10.96 -8.48
N ILE A 209 6.58 -11.89 -7.92
CA ILE A 209 7.75 -12.47 -8.58
C ILE A 209 7.35 -13.25 -9.83
N ALA A 210 6.27 -14.02 -9.76
CA ALA A 210 5.74 -14.74 -10.91
C ALA A 210 5.31 -13.79 -12.04
N ALA A 211 4.67 -12.67 -11.70
CA ALA A 211 4.28 -11.64 -12.66
C ALA A 211 5.49 -10.96 -13.31
N LEU A 212 6.55 -10.68 -12.54
CA LEU A 212 7.80 -10.12 -13.08
C LEU A 212 8.48 -11.09 -14.07
N ARG A 213 8.50 -12.39 -13.74
CA ARG A 213 9.11 -13.42 -14.61
C ARG A 213 8.29 -13.71 -15.88
N ALA A 214 7.05 -13.26 -15.93
CA ALA A 214 6.17 -13.41 -17.10
C ALA A 214 6.27 -12.25 -18.10
N LEU A 215 7.04 -11.19 -17.80
CA LEU A 215 7.33 -10.07 -18.68
C LEU A 215 8.42 -10.43 -19.70
#